data_0d06fd8ede24f96bd96ac143ee0745c8
#
_entry.id   0d06fd8ede24f96bd96ac143ee0745c8
#
_cell.length_a   1.000
_cell.length_b   1.000
_cell.length_c   1.000
_cell.angle_alpha   90.00
_cell.angle_beta   90.00
_cell.angle_gamma   90.00
#
_symmetry.space_group_name_H-M   'P 1'
#
loop_
_entity.id
_entity.type
_entity.pdbx_description
1 polymer ?
#
loop_
_entity_poly.entity_id
_entity_poly.type
_entity_poly.pdbx_seq_one_letter_code
_entity_poly.pdbx_strand_id
1 'polypeptide(L)'
;LDKDNKGQIYLTIHTGSRHLGMLTYTKFMNEANCESNIPYELKYIKDHLAGLYFHATKACMAFARANRMCIAKTIATKMKWDCNPIIDSYHNYLTVNSIDDQQFMILRKGACSAQLGEKVVIPINMKDGIILGTGKGNENWNYSAPHGSGRTVMRSMVKQNHTVSEYKKVMKGIH
;
A
#
# COMPACT_ATOMS: atom_id res chain seq x y z
N LEU A 1 -2.15 -0.58 17.63
CA LEU A 1 -3.32 0.27 17.86
C LEU A 1 -2.91 1.73 17.81
N ASP A 2 -3.74 2.55 17.20
CA ASP A 2 -3.55 4.00 17.12
C ASP A 2 -4.71 4.70 17.85
N LYS A 3 -4.47 5.89 18.40
CA LYS A 3 -5.47 6.69 19.09
C LYS A 3 -5.43 8.13 18.58
N ASP A 4 -6.56 8.69 18.23
CA ASP A 4 -6.63 10.08 17.80
C ASP A 4 -6.75 11.07 18.97
N ASN A 5 -6.73 12.37 18.66
CA ASN A 5 -6.85 13.44 19.65
C ASN A 5 -8.24 13.54 20.32
N LYS A 6 -9.23 12.80 19.81
CA LYS A 6 -10.57 12.68 20.41
C LYS A 6 -10.71 11.44 21.28
N GLY A 7 -9.67 10.62 21.36
CA GLY A 7 -9.65 9.39 22.14
C GLY A 7 -10.19 8.16 21.40
N GLN A 8 -10.55 8.29 20.11
CA GLN A 8 -10.98 7.15 19.30
C GLN A 8 -9.80 6.21 19.02
N ILE A 9 -10.02 4.92 19.22
CA ILE A 9 -9.01 3.89 18.99
C ILE A 9 -9.23 3.27 17.61
N TYR A 10 -8.12 3.02 16.90
CA TYR A 10 -8.08 2.42 15.58
C TYR A 10 -7.24 1.15 15.57
N LEU A 11 -7.78 0.07 14.99
CA LEU A 11 -7.01 -1.13 14.67
C LEU A 11 -6.42 -0.99 13.26
N THR A 12 -5.13 -0.72 13.18
CA THR A 12 -4.42 -0.57 11.90
C THR A 12 -3.75 -1.88 11.49
N ILE A 13 -4.04 -2.35 10.28
CA ILE A 13 -3.49 -3.57 9.70
C ILE A 13 -2.80 -3.24 8.38
N HIS A 14 -1.48 -3.43 8.34
CA HIS A 14 -0.69 -3.18 7.15
C HIS A 14 -0.08 -4.48 6.62
N THR A 15 -0.74 -5.09 5.65
CA THR A 15 -0.24 -6.26 4.92
C THR A 15 -0.82 -6.31 3.50
N GLY A 16 -0.11 -6.98 2.61
CA GLY A 16 -0.45 -7.11 1.20
C GLY A 16 -0.73 -8.55 0.77
N SER A 17 -0.53 -8.82 -0.53
CA SER A 17 -0.71 -10.14 -1.15
C SER A 17 0.40 -11.14 -0.81
N ARG A 18 1.38 -10.75 0.00
CA ARG A 18 2.48 -11.58 0.48
C ARG A 18 3.24 -12.22 -0.69
N HIS A 19 3.55 -13.53 -0.56
CA HIS A 19 4.29 -14.26 -1.56
C HIS A 19 3.62 -14.33 -2.94
N LEU A 20 2.28 -14.31 -2.98
CA LEU A 20 1.52 -14.31 -4.24
C LEU A 20 1.89 -13.15 -5.15
N GLY A 21 1.96 -11.92 -4.61
CA GLY A 21 2.36 -10.75 -5.40
C GLY A 21 3.80 -10.81 -5.89
N MET A 22 4.71 -11.38 -5.09
CA MET A 22 6.09 -11.59 -5.51
C MET A 22 6.20 -12.60 -6.65
N LEU A 23 5.51 -13.74 -6.56
CA LEU A 23 5.47 -14.74 -7.63
C LEU A 23 4.90 -14.16 -8.92
N THR A 24 3.80 -13.41 -8.82
CA THR A 24 3.19 -12.72 -9.96
C THR A 24 4.20 -11.77 -10.62
N TYR A 25 4.82 -10.89 -9.85
CA TYR A 25 5.83 -9.96 -10.34
C TYR A 25 6.99 -10.71 -11.03
N THR A 26 7.58 -11.72 -10.38
CA THR A 26 8.71 -12.48 -10.92
C THR A 26 8.34 -13.17 -12.25
N LYS A 27 7.17 -13.80 -12.33
CA LYS A 27 6.69 -14.42 -13.56
C LYS A 27 6.67 -13.42 -14.71
N PHE A 28 5.99 -12.29 -14.55
CA PHE A 28 5.84 -11.30 -15.60
C PHE A 28 7.16 -10.57 -15.92
N MET A 29 8.05 -10.38 -14.96
CA MET A 29 9.39 -9.84 -15.20
C MET A 29 10.27 -10.76 -16.05
N ASN A 30 10.12 -12.06 -15.91
CA ASN A 30 10.84 -13.04 -16.74
C ASN A 30 10.35 -13.05 -18.20
N GLU A 31 9.07 -12.71 -18.41
CA GLU A 31 8.45 -12.61 -19.73
C GLU A 31 8.53 -11.20 -20.34
N ALA A 32 9.01 -10.21 -19.57
CA ALA A 32 9.06 -8.81 -19.99
C ALA A 32 10.10 -8.59 -21.08
N ASN A 33 9.74 -7.76 -22.07
CA ASN A 33 10.65 -7.34 -23.12
C ASN A 33 11.78 -6.46 -22.56
N CYS A 34 12.98 -6.72 -23.03
CA CYS A 34 14.16 -5.93 -22.74
C CYS A 34 14.89 -5.67 -24.08
N GLU A 35 14.66 -4.51 -24.65
CA GLU A 35 15.40 -4.07 -25.84
C GLU A 35 16.82 -3.68 -25.43
N SER A 36 17.79 -3.86 -26.33
CA SER A 36 19.22 -3.65 -26.05
C SER A 36 19.58 -2.22 -25.62
N ASN A 37 18.75 -1.25 -25.96
CA ASN A 37 18.92 0.16 -25.66
C ASN A 37 18.15 0.62 -24.40
N ILE A 38 17.42 -0.28 -23.73
CA ILE A 38 16.62 0.03 -22.53
C ILE A 38 17.31 -0.58 -21.32
N PRO A 39 17.53 0.19 -20.23
CA PRO A 39 18.02 -0.37 -18.97
C PRO A 39 17.14 -1.51 -18.47
N TYR A 40 17.77 -2.53 -17.89
CA TYR A 40 17.08 -3.72 -17.37
C TYR A 40 15.92 -3.38 -16.42
N GLU A 41 16.07 -2.33 -15.64
CA GLU A 41 15.09 -1.84 -14.67
C GLU A 41 13.84 -1.25 -15.34
N LEU A 42 13.93 -0.89 -16.63
CA LEU A 42 12.85 -0.32 -17.43
C LEU A 42 12.19 -1.35 -18.36
N LYS A 43 12.36 -2.64 -18.10
CA LYS A 43 11.64 -3.70 -18.81
C LYS A 43 10.14 -3.44 -18.80
N TYR A 44 9.51 -3.76 -19.89
CA TYR A 44 8.08 -3.55 -20.07
C TYR A 44 7.36 -4.77 -20.63
N ILE A 45 6.07 -4.82 -20.41
CA ILE A 45 5.15 -5.77 -21.00
C ILE A 45 4.09 -5.01 -21.80
N LYS A 46 3.60 -5.61 -22.86
CA LYS A 46 2.60 -5.00 -23.77
C LYS A 46 1.54 -6.01 -24.21
N ASP A 47 0.53 -5.51 -24.89
CA ASP A 47 -0.52 -6.30 -25.55
C ASP A 47 -1.18 -7.32 -24.61
N HIS A 48 -1.30 -8.55 -25.07
CA HIS A 48 -1.93 -9.63 -24.32
C HIS A 48 -1.27 -9.86 -22.94
N LEU A 49 0.06 -9.77 -22.86
CA LEU A 49 0.79 -9.98 -21.60
C LEU A 49 0.46 -8.88 -20.58
N ALA A 50 0.27 -7.64 -21.01
CA ALA A 50 -0.17 -6.55 -20.15
C ALA A 50 -1.59 -6.81 -19.60
N GLY A 51 -2.49 -7.32 -20.43
CA GLY A 51 -3.82 -7.74 -20.02
C GLY A 51 -3.79 -8.85 -18.97
N LEU A 52 -2.97 -9.88 -19.17
CA LEU A 52 -2.79 -10.95 -18.19
C LEU A 52 -2.22 -10.43 -16.87
N TYR A 53 -1.24 -9.54 -16.92
CA TYR A 53 -0.66 -8.91 -15.73
C TYR A 53 -1.71 -8.10 -14.96
N PHE A 54 -2.56 -7.36 -15.67
CA PHE A 54 -3.66 -6.63 -15.05
C PHE A 54 -4.60 -7.56 -14.26
N HIS A 55 -5.04 -8.66 -14.86
CA HIS A 55 -5.90 -9.63 -14.18
C HIS A 55 -5.20 -10.30 -13.00
N ALA A 56 -3.94 -10.70 -13.14
CA ALA A 56 -3.16 -11.29 -12.06
C ALA A 56 -2.96 -10.29 -10.89
N THR A 57 -2.72 -9.01 -11.20
CA THR A 57 -2.62 -7.96 -10.19
C THR A 57 -3.96 -7.74 -9.47
N LYS A 58 -5.08 -7.76 -10.17
CA LYS A 58 -6.43 -7.72 -9.57
C LYS A 58 -6.65 -8.88 -8.58
N ALA A 59 -6.25 -10.09 -8.95
CA ALA A 59 -6.31 -11.24 -8.06
C ALA A 59 -5.44 -11.05 -6.79
N CYS A 60 -4.22 -10.53 -6.95
CA CYS A 60 -3.35 -10.18 -5.83
C CYS A 60 -3.97 -9.11 -4.90
N MET A 61 -4.64 -8.12 -5.48
CA MET A 61 -5.36 -7.09 -4.71
C MET A 61 -6.52 -7.69 -3.91
N ALA A 62 -7.33 -8.55 -4.54
CA ALA A 62 -8.43 -9.23 -3.88
C ALA A 62 -7.94 -10.11 -2.71
N PHE A 63 -6.86 -10.87 -2.93
CA PHE A 63 -6.21 -11.64 -1.88
C PHE A 63 -5.70 -10.76 -0.74
N ALA A 64 -5.04 -9.64 -1.05
CA ALA A 64 -4.52 -8.72 -0.04
C ALA A 64 -5.65 -8.14 0.82
N ARG A 65 -6.78 -7.79 0.21
CA ARG A 65 -7.97 -7.34 0.93
C ARG A 65 -8.53 -8.44 1.85
N ALA A 66 -8.75 -9.63 1.31
CA ALA A 66 -9.24 -10.77 2.08
C ALA A 66 -8.32 -11.08 3.27
N ASN A 67 -7.00 -11.03 3.07
CA ASN A 67 -6.01 -11.24 4.13
C ASN A 67 -6.15 -10.18 5.24
N ARG A 68 -6.24 -8.88 4.91
CA ARG A 68 -6.45 -7.82 5.90
C ARG A 68 -7.77 -7.99 6.65
N MET A 69 -8.85 -8.25 5.93
CA MET A 69 -10.18 -8.45 6.54
C MET A 69 -10.22 -9.67 7.46
N CYS A 70 -9.57 -10.77 7.07
CA CYS A 70 -9.48 -11.98 7.89
C CYS A 70 -8.71 -11.71 9.19
N ILE A 71 -7.58 -11.03 9.12
CA ILE A 71 -6.78 -10.62 10.29
C ILE A 71 -7.61 -9.70 11.20
N ALA A 72 -8.25 -8.67 10.63
CA ALA A 72 -9.08 -7.74 11.39
C ALA A 72 -10.21 -8.46 12.13
N LYS A 73 -10.95 -9.30 11.43
CA LYS A 73 -12.05 -10.09 11.99
C LYS A 73 -11.56 -11.03 13.11
N THR A 74 -10.43 -11.70 12.89
CA THR A 74 -9.86 -12.62 13.90
C THR A 74 -9.49 -11.88 15.19
N ILE A 75 -8.84 -10.72 15.07
CA ILE A 75 -8.46 -9.90 16.23
C ILE A 75 -9.73 -9.36 16.92
N ALA A 76 -10.63 -8.73 16.18
CA ALA A 76 -11.86 -8.16 16.72
C ALA A 76 -12.70 -9.19 17.47
N THR A 77 -12.86 -10.40 16.88
CA THR A 77 -13.60 -11.50 17.52
C THR A 77 -12.94 -11.94 18.81
N LYS A 78 -11.62 -12.16 18.81
CA LYS A 78 -10.87 -12.60 20.01
C LYS A 78 -10.88 -11.56 21.12
N MET A 79 -10.83 -10.28 20.75
CA MET A 79 -10.82 -9.16 21.69
C MET A 79 -12.23 -8.70 22.08
N LYS A 80 -13.26 -9.25 21.43
CA LYS A 80 -14.68 -8.83 21.60
C LYS A 80 -14.88 -7.34 21.29
N TRP A 81 -14.18 -6.84 20.25
CA TRP A 81 -14.30 -5.47 19.78
C TRP A 81 -15.30 -5.36 18.64
N ASP A 82 -16.09 -4.29 18.64
CA ASP A 82 -16.83 -3.84 17.45
C ASP A 82 -15.97 -2.84 16.67
N CYS A 83 -15.64 -3.19 15.43
CA CYS A 83 -14.75 -2.41 14.58
C CYS A 83 -15.51 -1.86 13.37
N ASN A 84 -16.00 -0.65 13.48
CA ASN A 84 -16.69 0.08 12.41
C ASN A 84 -16.36 1.59 12.50
N PRO A 85 -16.27 2.33 11.38
CA PRO A 85 -16.25 1.84 9.98
C PRO A 85 -14.91 1.23 9.60
N ILE A 86 -14.90 0.45 8.51
CA ILE A 86 -13.68 -0.13 7.93
C ILE A 86 -13.22 0.74 6.76
N ILE A 87 -11.95 1.18 6.81
CA ILE A 87 -11.27 1.88 5.73
C ILE A 87 -10.22 0.92 5.16
N ASP A 88 -10.28 0.63 3.85
CA ASP A 88 -9.31 -0.21 3.17
C ASP A 88 -8.63 0.57 2.05
N SER A 89 -7.31 0.62 2.05
CA SER A 89 -6.51 1.37 1.09
C SER A 89 -5.43 0.49 0.47
N TYR A 90 -5.17 0.73 -0.81
CA TYR A 90 -4.12 0.07 -1.58
C TYR A 90 -3.03 1.09 -1.94
N HIS A 91 -1.78 0.63 -2.04
CA HIS A 91 -0.66 1.48 -2.45
C HIS A 91 0.29 0.81 -3.46
N ASN A 92 -0.04 -0.40 -3.90
CA ASN A 92 0.62 -1.11 -5.01
C ASN A 92 -0.49 -1.80 -5.81
N TYR A 93 -1.00 -1.13 -6.83
CA TYR A 93 -2.16 -1.63 -7.56
C TYR A 93 -2.33 -0.95 -8.92
N LEU A 94 -3.17 -1.57 -9.74
CA LEU A 94 -3.60 -1.06 -11.03
C LEU A 94 -5.09 -0.73 -10.99
N THR A 95 -5.46 0.43 -11.51
CA THR A 95 -6.85 0.84 -11.75
C THR A 95 -7.01 1.30 -13.18
N VAL A 96 -8.22 1.22 -13.69
CA VAL A 96 -8.62 1.90 -14.92
C VAL A 96 -9.45 3.10 -14.53
N ASN A 97 -9.04 4.28 -14.95
CA ASN A 97 -9.77 5.52 -14.73
C ASN A 97 -10.10 6.16 -16.08
N SER A 98 -11.23 6.83 -16.17
CA SER A 98 -11.58 7.67 -17.31
C SER A 98 -11.11 9.10 -17.02
N ILE A 99 -10.35 9.67 -17.93
CA ILE A 99 -9.88 11.07 -17.91
C ILE A 99 -10.16 11.61 -19.30
N ASP A 100 -10.93 12.70 -19.42
CA ASP A 100 -11.33 13.31 -20.70
C ASP A 100 -11.89 12.28 -21.70
N ASP A 101 -12.82 11.44 -21.22
CA ASP A 101 -13.47 10.35 -21.98
C ASP A 101 -12.52 9.25 -22.50
N GLN A 102 -11.25 9.30 -22.16
CA GLN A 102 -10.27 8.26 -22.47
C GLN A 102 -10.02 7.37 -21.25
N GLN A 103 -9.84 6.08 -21.49
CA GLN A 103 -9.52 5.13 -20.43
C GLN A 103 -8.00 4.98 -20.27
N PHE A 104 -7.54 5.21 -19.05
CA PHE A 104 -6.14 5.05 -18.68
C PHE A 104 -5.97 3.95 -17.62
N MET A 105 -4.96 3.13 -17.81
CA MET A 105 -4.50 2.21 -16.79
C MET A 105 -3.50 2.94 -15.89
N ILE A 106 -3.89 3.19 -14.63
CA ILE A 106 -3.05 3.89 -13.66
C ILE A 106 -2.39 2.87 -12.74
N LEU A 107 -1.06 2.79 -12.81
CA LEU A 107 -0.24 2.04 -11.87
C LEU A 107 0.16 2.95 -10.72
N ARG A 108 -0.21 2.56 -9.49
CA ARG A 108 0.27 3.23 -8.27
C ARG A 108 1.19 2.30 -7.50
N LYS A 109 2.39 2.81 -7.20
CA LYS A 109 3.36 2.14 -6.33
C LYS A 109 3.97 3.19 -5.39
N GLY A 110 3.78 3.00 -4.10
CA GLY A 110 4.19 4.00 -3.12
C GLY A 110 3.25 5.22 -3.08
N ALA A 111 2.07 5.11 -3.68
CA ALA A 111 1.00 6.09 -3.67
C ALA A 111 -0.34 5.39 -3.52
N CYS A 112 -1.32 6.03 -2.89
CA CYS A 112 -2.70 5.58 -2.83
C CYS A 112 -3.61 6.54 -3.62
N SER A 113 -4.79 6.07 -3.98
CA SER A 113 -5.84 6.91 -4.55
C SER A 113 -6.29 7.95 -3.52
N ALA A 114 -6.60 9.16 -4.00
CA ALA A 114 -7.11 10.27 -3.20
C ALA A 114 -8.12 11.08 -4.01
N GLN A 115 -9.10 10.40 -4.61
CA GLN A 115 -10.21 11.03 -5.29
C GLN A 115 -10.99 11.93 -4.34
N LEU A 116 -11.74 12.86 -4.87
CA LEU A 116 -12.54 13.77 -4.05
C LEU A 116 -13.47 13.00 -3.09
N GLY A 117 -13.30 13.23 -1.80
CA GLY A 117 -14.09 12.57 -0.75
C GLY A 117 -13.60 11.16 -0.36
N GLU A 118 -12.65 10.56 -1.08
CA GLU A 118 -12.11 9.23 -0.77
C GLU A 118 -11.34 9.24 0.56
N LYS A 119 -11.57 8.23 1.41
CA LYS A 119 -10.82 8.07 2.66
C LYS A 119 -9.45 7.47 2.37
N VAL A 120 -8.41 8.09 2.90
CA VAL A 120 -7.02 7.66 2.75
C VAL A 120 -6.38 7.36 4.09
N VAL A 121 -5.50 6.34 4.10
CA VAL A 121 -4.72 5.94 5.27
C VAL A 121 -3.25 6.03 4.90
N ILE A 122 -2.50 6.87 5.61
CA ILE A 122 -1.08 7.10 5.37
C ILE A 122 -0.29 6.72 6.62
N PRO A 123 0.30 5.52 6.69
CA PRO A 123 1.15 5.14 7.83
C PRO A 123 2.44 5.95 7.82
N ILE A 124 2.77 6.54 8.96
CA ILE A 124 4.01 7.28 9.14
C ILE A 124 5.10 6.33 9.65
N ASN A 125 5.02 5.96 10.89
CA ASN A 125 5.90 4.98 11.55
C ASN A 125 5.24 4.47 12.83
N MET A 126 5.91 3.55 13.54
CA MET A 126 5.34 2.93 14.74
C MET A 126 5.20 3.89 15.94
N LYS A 127 5.92 5.01 15.94
CA LYS A 127 5.84 6.03 17.00
C LYS A 127 4.76 7.05 16.70
N ASP A 128 4.75 7.57 15.48
CA ASP A 128 3.89 8.70 15.09
C ASP A 128 2.53 8.22 14.51
N GLY A 129 2.37 6.90 14.36
CA GLY A 129 1.09 6.28 13.97
C GLY A 129 0.74 6.46 12.50
N ILE A 130 -0.52 6.82 12.25
CA ILE A 130 -1.10 6.96 10.91
C ILE A 130 -1.79 8.31 10.73
N ILE A 131 -1.89 8.76 9.49
CA ILE A 131 -2.77 9.87 9.10
C ILE A 131 -4.03 9.27 8.47
N LEU A 132 -5.18 9.64 8.98
CA LEU A 132 -6.47 9.43 8.32
C LEU A 132 -6.86 10.73 7.64
N GLY A 133 -7.04 10.67 6.33
CA GLY A 133 -7.35 11.84 5.52
C GLY A 133 -8.54 11.64 4.61
N THR A 134 -8.88 12.71 3.90
CA THR A 134 -9.89 12.69 2.84
C THR A 134 -9.27 13.29 1.58
N GLY A 135 -9.35 12.56 0.49
CA GLY A 135 -8.83 12.96 -0.80
C GLY A 135 -9.47 14.26 -1.29
N LYS A 136 -8.67 15.12 -1.90
CA LYS A 136 -9.11 16.41 -2.48
C LYS A 136 -9.37 16.33 -3.99
N GLY A 137 -9.09 15.18 -4.62
CA GLY A 137 -9.26 15.02 -6.07
C GLY A 137 -8.34 15.92 -6.89
N ASN A 138 -7.07 16.09 -6.47
CA ASN A 138 -6.14 16.97 -7.16
C ASN A 138 -5.60 16.32 -8.44
N GLU A 139 -5.95 16.86 -9.58
CA GLU A 139 -5.54 16.40 -10.92
C GLU A 139 -4.03 16.47 -11.13
N ASN A 140 -3.38 17.53 -10.67
CA ASN A 140 -1.93 17.71 -10.81
C ASN A 140 -1.12 16.61 -10.10
N TRP A 141 -1.76 15.86 -9.21
CA TRP A 141 -1.17 14.74 -8.49
C TRP A 141 -1.78 13.39 -8.90
N ASN A 142 -2.36 13.32 -10.08
CA ASN A 142 -3.07 12.14 -10.59
C ASN A 142 -4.04 11.55 -9.56
N TYR A 143 -4.79 12.44 -8.87
CA TYR A 143 -5.75 12.03 -7.84
C TYR A 143 -5.13 11.09 -6.79
N SER A 144 -3.88 11.36 -6.38
CA SER A 144 -3.11 10.47 -5.53
C SER A 144 -2.58 11.18 -4.29
N ALA A 145 -2.29 10.39 -3.26
CA ALA A 145 -1.60 10.79 -2.03
C ALA A 145 -0.42 9.86 -1.76
N PRO A 146 0.60 10.30 -1.00
CA PRO A 146 1.67 9.41 -0.58
C PRO A 146 1.12 8.26 0.27
N HIS A 147 1.74 7.09 0.18
CA HIS A 147 1.31 5.91 0.96
C HIS A 147 2.02 5.77 2.30
N GLY A 148 2.89 6.69 2.64
CA GLY A 148 3.69 6.70 3.86
C GLY A 148 4.76 7.77 3.85
N SER A 149 5.51 7.89 4.93
CA SER A 149 6.55 8.90 5.11
C SER A 149 7.87 8.58 4.38
N GLY A 150 7.98 7.40 3.78
CA GLY A 150 9.25 6.92 3.25
C GLY A 150 10.23 6.44 4.35
N ARG A 151 11.42 6.07 3.94
CA ARG A 151 12.49 5.62 4.85
C ARG A 151 13.70 6.51 4.66
N THR A 152 14.34 6.88 5.76
CA THR A 152 15.62 7.58 5.73
C THR A 152 16.79 6.64 5.44
N VAL A 153 16.62 5.34 5.73
CA VAL A 153 17.65 4.30 5.55
C VAL A 153 17.04 3.08 4.87
N MET A 154 17.76 2.45 3.95
CA MET A 154 17.34 1.19 3.33
C MET A 154 17.14 0.11 4.39
N ARG A 155 16.12 -0.74 4.21
CA ARG A 155 15.77 -1.79 5.16
C ARG A 155 16.93 -2.73 5.49
N SER A 156 17.76 -3.05 4.51
CA SER A 156 18.95 -3.89 4.65
C SER A 156 20.02 -3.27 5.55
N MET A 157 20.07 -1.94 5.64
CA MET A 157 21.07 -1.19 6.38
C MET A 157 20.64 -0.80 7.81
N VAL A 158 19.38 -1.03 8.17
CA VAL A 158 18.84 -0.63 9.49
C VAL A 158 19.66 -1.21 10.64
N LYS A 159 20.05 -2.50 10.56
CA LYS A 159 20.84 -3.16 11.60
C LYS A 159 22.26 -2.59 11.77
N GLN A 160 22.80 -1.96 10.73
CA GLN A 160 24.13 -1.34 10.76
C GLN A 160 24.09 0.07 11.34
N ASN A 161 22.97 0.79 11.14
CA ASN A 161 22.84 2.20 11.48
C ASN A 161 22.07 2.45 12.79
N HIS A 162 21.37 1.45 13.32
CA HIS A 162 20.52 1.59 14.49
C HIS A 162 20.63 0.39 15.43
N THR A 163 20.63 0.66 16.72
CA THR A 163 20.64 -0.36 17.77
C THR A 163 19.24 -0.61 18.33
N VAL A 164 19.04 -1.81 18.90
CA VAL A 164 17.79 -2.14 19.61
C VAL A 164 17.55 -1.21 20.81
N SER A 165 18.63 -0.73 21.43
CA SER A 165 18.55 0.20 22.57
C SER A 165 17.99 1.55 22.17
N GLU A 166 18.45 2.11 21.04
CA GLU A 166 17.90 3.34 20.45
C GLU A 166 16.43 3.19 20.09
N TYR A 167 16.08 2.07 19.43
CA TYR A 167 14.70 1.76 19.11
C TYR A 167 13.80 1.74 20.36
N LYS A 168 14.21 1.03 21.42
CA LYS A 168 13.47 0.99 22.70
C LYS A 168 13.31 2.36 23.32
N LYS A 169 14.31 3.23 23.21
CA LYS A 169 14.24 4.63 23.69
C LYS A 169 13.16 5.42 22.95
N VAL A 170 13.15 5.31 21.61
CA VAL A 170 12.19 6.02 20.75
C VAL A 170 10.76 5.53 21.00
N MET A 171 10.58 4.23 21.27
CA MET A 171 9.28 3.60 21.50
C MET A 171 8.79 3.68 22.95
N LYS A 172 9.53 4.36 23.85
CA LYS A 172 9.13 4.49 25.25
C LYS A 172 7.79 5.25 25.35
N GLY A 173 6.80 4.61 26.01
CA GLY A 173 5.45 5.17 26.15
C GLY A 173 4.51 4.88 24.97
N ILE A 174 4.97 4.13 23.98
CA ILE A 174 4.12 3.60 22.89
C ILE A 174 3.76 2.15 23.24
N HIS A 175 2.47 1.83 23.18
CA HIS A 175 1.91 0.53 23.55
C HIS A 175 1.42 -0.25 22.34
#